data_fd154458afbcbaf9dc8358d91d77045d
#
_entry.id   fd154458afbcbaf9dc8358d91d77045d
#
_cell.length_a   1.000
_cell.length_b   1.000
_cell.length_c   1.000
_cell.angle_alpha   90.00
_cell.angle_beta   90.00
_cell.angle_gamma   90.00
#
_symmetry.space_group_name_H-M   'P 1'
#
loop_
_entity.id
_entity.type
_entity.pdbx_description
1 polymer ?
#
loop_
_entity_poly.entity_id
_entity_poly.type
_entity_poly.pdbx_seq_one_letter_code
_entity_poly.pdbx_strand_id
1 'polypeptide(L)'
;MKKTLSLILWIVMWLIIWLGILYLWYFYWKSHPESNLPAQELSEGLRWVYWIDKNINERTIDNYLHRSDTVYRDVRMLEDSASWENKWWTRNLEWFVEWFEVVPYAFLTQFPQEYIDQKASENVFGLYQWNTLFNLDQSWNYISNYVESMEILEYLFPKDKYIFLMCGAGWYANFTKKMLVALWRDETKIYNVWWYRNYEWNHGISTVNKIWDVVSYDFWKVPYHEIDFDSLTEK
;
A
#
# COMPACT_ATOMS: atom_id res chain seq x y z
N MET A 1 6.36 28.40 54.69
CA MET A 1 6.51 27.10 54.03
C MET A 1 5.32 26.64 53.16
N LYS A 2 4.05 26.64 53.64
CA LYS A 2 2.91 26.17 52.83
C LYS A 2 2.66 26.97 51.53
N LYS A 3 2.85 28.29 51.52
CA LYS A 3 2.64 29.13 50.32
C LYS A 3 3.71 28.93 49.24
N THR A 4 4.96 28.70 49.62
CA THR A 4 6.06 28.43 48.69
C THR A 4 5.92 27.06 48.03
N LEU A 5 5.47 26.05 48.77
CA LEU A 5 5.21 24.72 48.22
C LEU A 5 4.07 24.73 47.20
N SER A 6 3.01 25.51 47.47
CA SER A 6 1.88 25.66 46.53
C SER A 6 2.32 26.36 45.23
N LEU A 7 3.19 27.33 45.29
CA LEU A 7 3.71 28.03 44.11
C LEU A 7 4.58 27.11 43.25
N ILE A 8 5.42 26.29 43.88
CA ILE A 8 6.27 25.31 43.17
C ILE A 8 5.41 24.27 42.46
N LEU A 9 4.40 23.74 43.13
CA LEU A 9 3.47 22.78 42.51
C LEU A 9 2.71 23.36 41.31
N TRP A 10 2.32 24.65 41.38
CA TRP A 10 1.69 25.36 40.26
C TRP A 10 2.63 25.49 39.07
N ILE A 11 3.90 25.88 39.30
CA ILE A 11 4.92 26.01 38.25
C ILE A 11 5.19 24.65 37.58
N VAL A 12 5.33 23.58 38.38
CA VAL A 12 5.56 22.23 37.85
C VAL A 12 4.37 21.75 37.02
N MET A 13 3.14 21.99 37.48
CA MET A 13 1.93 21.61 36.74
C MET A 13 1.87 22.36 35.39
N TRP A 14 2.18 23.66 35.36
CA TRP A 14 2.24 24.43 34.12
C TRP A 14 3.31 23.93 33.15
N LEU A 15 4.50 23.56 33.66
CA LEU A 15 5.57 23.00 32.84
C LEU A 15 5.13 21.64 32.20
N ILE A 16 4.46 20.78 32.94
CA ILE A 16 3.95 19.52 32.41
C ILE A 16 2.90 19.75 31.30
N ILE A 17 1.98 20.71 31.53
CA ILE A 17 0.97 21.07 30.51
C ILE A 17 1.65 21.62 29.25
N TRP A 18 2.63 22.53 29.41
CA TRP A 18 3.37 23.08 28.27
C TRP A 18 4.16 22.03 27.49
N LEU A 19 4.82 21.09 28.18
CA LEU A 19 5.52 19.98 27.55
C LEU A 19 4.54 19.06 26.81
N GLY A 20 3.36 18.81 27.37
CA GLY A 20 2.30 18.06 26.70
C GLY A 20 1.80 18.76 25.44
N ILE A 21 1.59 20.09 25.49
CA ILE A 21 1.17 20.88 24.32
C ILE A 21 2.25 20.88 23.24
N LEU A 22 3.53 21.07 23.61
CA LEU A 22 4.65 21.01 22.67
C LEU A 22 4.80 19.63 22.03
N TYR A 23 4.60 18.56 22.81
CA TYR A 23 4.62 17.20 22.32
C TYR A 23 3.48 16.95 21.32
N LEU A 24 2.25 17.36 21.65
CA LEU A 24 1.11 17.27 20.74
C LEU A 24 1.30 18.11 19.48
N TRP A 25 1.86 19.31 19.62
CA TRP A 25 2.16 20.20 18.51
C TRP A 25 3.26 19.63 17.60
N TYR A 26 4.32 19.04 18.17
CA TYR A 26 5.36 18.32 17.44
C TYR A 26 4.77 17.12 16.66
N PHE A 27 3.90 16.33 17.30
CA PHE A 27 3.21 15.22 16.66
C PHE A 27 2.27 15.70 15.55
N TYR A 28 1.51 16.75 15.79
CA TYR A 28 0.64 17.37 14.80
C TYR A 28 1.44 17.87 13.59
N TRP A 29 2.54 18.57 13.80
CA TRP A 29 3.43 19.04 12.74
C TRP A 29 4.10 17.90 11.97
N LYS A 30 4.51 16.86 12.66
CA LYS A 30 5.09 15.68 12.04
C LYS A 30 4.06 14.88 11.20
N SER A 31 2.79 14.90 11.59
CA SER A 31 1.70 14.24 10.87
C SER A 31 1.08 15.08 9.74
N HIS A 32 1.45 16.37 9.61
CA HIS A 32 0.97 17.27 8.58
C HIS A 32 2.16 17.93 7.88
N PRO A 33 2.90 17.22 7.05
CA PRO A 33 3.97 17.82 6.28
C PRO A 33 3.37 18.86 5.35
N GLU A 34 3.72 20.12 5.53
CA GLU A 34 3.27 21.26 4.71
C GLU A 34 3.85 21.26 3.28
N SER A 35 4.74 20.33 2.97
CA SER A 35 5.37 20.27 1.66
C SER A 35 4.43 19.72 0.62
N ASN A 36 4.22 20.46 -0.44
CA ASN A 36 3.64 19.94 -1.67
C ASN A 36 4.48 18.76 -2.16
N LEU A 37 3.82 17.71 -2.58
CA LEU A 37 4.52 16.60 -3.23
C LEU A 37 5.17 17.11 -4.51
N PRO A 38 6.37 16.63 -4.85
CA PRO A 38 6.98 16.94 -6.13
C PRO A 38 6.08 16.46 -7.27
N ALA A 39 6.09 17.17 -8.38
CA ALA A 39 5.42 16.71 -9.58
C ALA A 39 5.93 15.31 -9.98
N GLN A 40 5.02 14.49 -10.48
CA GLN A 40 5.39 13.16 -10.94
C GLN A 40 6.37 13.26 -12.11
N GLU A 41 7.43 12.50 -12.04
CA GLU A 41 8.37 12.32 -13.10
C GLU A 41 8.67 10.83 -13.30
N LEU A 42 8.06 10.23 -14.33
CA LEU A 42 8.20 8.80 -14.55
C LEU A 42 9.59 8.47 -15.10
N SER A 43 10.19 7.42 -14.56
CA SER A 43 11.35 6.80 -15.17
C SER A 43 10.92 6.18 -16.50
N GLU A 44 11.69 6.41 -17.56
CA GLU A 44 11.52 5.66 -18.80
C GLU A 44 11.68 4.18 -18.49
N GLY A 45 10.74 3.35 -18.99
CA GLY A 45 10.66 1.92 -18.71
C GLY A 45 11.91 1.15 -19.13
N LEU A 46 12.99 1.32 -18.42
CA LEU A 46 14.15 0.44 -18.49
C LEU A 46 13.73 -0.94 -18.02
N ARG A 47 14.32 -1.98 -18.56
CA ARG A 47 13.96 -3.42 -18.45
C ARG A 47 13.64 -3.93 -17.03
N TRP A 48 13.86 -3.14 -15.98
CA TRP A 48 13.66 -3.50 -14.58
C TRP A 48 13.08 -2.38 -13.73
N VAL A 49 12.79 -1.20 -14.35
CA VAL A 49 12.19 -0.05 -13.67
C VAL A 49 10.89 0.27 -14.41
N TYR A 50 9.79 -0.24 -13.87
CA TYR A 50 8.49 -0.14 -14.52
C TYR A 50 7.76 1.12 -14.07
N TRP A 51 8.12 2.27 -14.69
CA TRP A 51 7.43 3.55 -14.50
C TRP A 51 7.39 4.04 -13.04
N ILE A 52 8.44 3.75 -12.28
CA ILE A 52 8.60 4.26 -10.92
C ILE A 52 8.88 5.76 -10.98
N ASP A 53 8.30 6.52 -10.07
CA ASP A 53 8.51 7.96 -9.98
C ASP A 53 9.97 8.27 -9.62
N LYS A 54 10.57 9.25 -10.31
CA LYS A 54 11.98 9.63 -10.07
C LYS A 54 12.17 10.41 -8.78
N ASN A 55 11.14 11.14 -8.34
CA ASN A 55 11.19 12.01 -7.18
C ASN A 55 10.78 11.29 -5.90
N ILE A 56 9.77 10.39 -6.01
CA ILE A 56 9.29 9.58 -4.89
C ILE A 56 9.46 8.11 -5.25
N ASN A 57 10.47 7.48 -4.69
CA ASN A 57 10.86 6.11 -5.00
C ASN A 57 11.49 5.43 -3.76
N GLU A 58 12.03 4.24 -3.94
CA GLU A 58 12.61 3.43 -2.87
C GLU A 58 13.72 4.12 -2.06
N ARG A 59 14.33 5.16 -2.59
CA ARG A 59 15.42 5.91 -1.92
C ARG A 59 14.93 7.13 -1.16
N THR A 60 13.77 7.66 -1.55
CA THR A 60 13.27 8.93 -1.04
C THR A 60 11.97 8.78 -0.26
N ILE A 61 11.32 7.62 -0.33
CA ILE A 61 9.99 7.35 0.25
C ILE A 61 9.91 7.67 1.74
N ASP A 62 10.99 7.43 2.49
CA ASP A 62 11.02 7.69 3.94
C ASP A 62 10.73 9.14 4.29
N ASN A 63 11.00 10.08 3.38
CA ASN A 63 10.68 11.50 3.56
C ASN A 63 9.18 11.81 3.39
N TYR A 64 8.42 10.87 2.84
CA TYR A 64 7.01 11.04 2.48
C TYR A 64 6.08 10.07 3.22
N LEU A 65 6.60 9.28 4.15
CA LEU A 65 5.79 8.46 5.04
C LEU A 65 5.05 9.33 6.07
N HIS A 66 4.04 8.77 6.73
CA HIS A 66 3.24 9.41 7.78
C HIS A 66 2.37 10.61 7.33
N ARG A 67 2.14 10.80 6.06
CA ARG A 67 1.28 11.89 5.57
C ARG A 67 -0.19 11.56 5.82
N SER A 68 -0.91 12.51 6.38
CA SER A 68 -2.36 12.38 6.63
C SER A 68 -3.22 12.50 5.36
N ASP A 69 -2.65 13.10 4.31
CA ASP A 69 -3.29 13.32 3.01
C ASP A 69 -2.95 12.20 1.99
N THR A 70 -2.29 11.14 2.41
CA THR A 70 -1.80 10.07 1.54
C THR A 70 -2.22 8.70 2.07
N VAL A 71 -2.61 7.82 1.16
CA VAL A 71 -2.77 6.40 1.42
C VAL A 71 -1.64 5.62 0.75
N TYR A 72 -1.16 4.59 1.43
CA TYR A 72 -0.03 3.78 1.00
C TYR A 72 -0.55 2.37 0.73
N ARG A 73 -0.39 1.87 -0.51
CA ARG A 73 -0.92 0.57 -0.92
C ARG A 73 0.16 -0.32 -1.50
N ASP A 74 0.33 -1.46 -0.89
CA ASP A 74 1.16 -2.55 -1.40
C ASP A 74 0.28 -3.45 -2.26
N VAL A 75 0.47 -3.37 -3.57
CA VAL A 75 -0.31 -4.13 -4.55
C VAL A 75 0.41 -5.40 -5.03
N ARG A 76 1.38 -5.88 -4.26
CA ARG A 76 2.01 -7.17 -4.54
C ARG A 76 0.99 -8.29 -4.49
N MET A 77 1.23 -9.34 -5.28
CA MET A 77 0.52 -10.60 -5.14
C MET A 77 0.95 -11.25 -3.83
N LEU A 78 -0.02 -11.67 -3.02
CA LEU A 78 0.24 -12.47 -1.83
C LEU A 78 0.43 -13.93 -2.26
N GLU A 79 1.65 -14.37 -2.25
CA GLU A 79 2.00 -15.75 -2.53
C GLU A 79 2.69 -16.34 -1.30
N ASP A 80 2.24 -17.51 -0.88
CA ASP A 80 2.87 -18.23 0.21
C ASP A 80 4.29 -18.64 -0.19
N SER A 81 5.28 -18.14 0.53
CA SER A 81 6.68 -18.44 0.29
C SER A 81 7.00 -19.93 0.53
N ALA A 82 6.24 -20.62 1.38
CA ALA A 82 6.43 -22.04 1.65
C ALA A 82 6.10 -22.93 0.44
N SER A 83 5.18 -22.51 -0.42
CA SER A 83 4.86 -23.23 -1.67
C SER A 83 5.84 -22.95 -2.82
N TRP A 84 6.84 -22.05 -2.62
CA TRP A 84 7.64 -21.48 -3.69
C TRP A 84 9.15 -21.45 -3.41
N GLU A 85 9.66 -22.44 -2.72
CA GLU A 85 11.06 -22.53 -2.27
C GLU A 85 12.11 -22.21 -3.35
N ASN A 86 11.76 -22.28 -4.62
CA ASN A 86 12.69 -22.09 -5.74
C ASN A 86 12.48 -20.77 -6.52
N LYS A 87 11.53 -19.92 -6.14
CA LYS A 87 11.26 -18.66 -6.87
C LYS A 87 11.72 -17.47 -6.05
N TRP A 88 12.93 -17.02 -6.28
CA TRP A 88 13.62 -15.91 -5.62
C TRP A 88 12.88 -14.55 -5.62
N TRP A 89 11.83 -14.40 -6.39
CA TRP A 89 10.97 -13.20 -6.52
C TRP A 89 9.73 -13.23 -5.64
N THR A 90 9.45 -14.31 -4.97
CA THR A 90 8.22 -14.56 -4.21
C THR A 90 8.38 -14.53 -2.69
N ARG A 91 9.54 -14.19 -2.16
CA ARG A 91 9.73 -13.95 -0.72
C ARG A 91 9.01 -12.68 -0.24
N ASN A 92 7.87 -12.40 -0.85
CA ASN A 92 7.17 -11.15 -0.67
C ASN A 92 6.35 -11.09 0.61
N LEU A 93 6.03 -12.24 1.21
CA LEU A 93 5.23 -12.27 2.44
C LEU A 93 6.06 -12.10 3.72
N GLU A 94 7.37 -12.27 3.64
CA GLU A 94 8.22 -12.20 4.83
C GLU A 94 8.44 -10.75 5.32
N TRP A 95 8.30 -9.75 4.42
CA TRP A 95 8.64 -8.37 4.71
C TRP A 95 7.65 -7.40 4.10
N PHE A 96 7.21 -6.45 4.93
CA PHE A 96 6.38 -5.33 4.53
C PHE A 96 7.05 -4.02 4.93
N VAL A 97 6.59 -2.94 4.37
CA VAL A 97 7.01 -1.61 4.76
C VAL A 97 5.93 -1.00 5.62
N GLU A 98 6.34 -0.48 6.76
CA GLU A 98 5.46 0.25 7.66
C GLU A 98 4.64 1.30 6.87
N TRP A 99 3.37 1.46 7.18
CA TRP A 99 2.39 2.33 6.51
C TRP A 99 1.78 1.81 5.21
N PHE A 100 2.46 0.90 4.48
CA PHE A 100 1.85 0.30 3.31
C PHE A 100 0.86 -0.80 3.71
N GLU A 101 -0.40 -0.58 3.37
CA GLU A 101 -1.48 -1.54 3.57
C GLU A 101 -1.62 -2.43 2.33
N VAL A 102 -1.80 -3.72 2.55
CA VAL A 102 -1.79 -4.72 1.49
C VAL A 102 -3.14 -4.76 0.78
N VAL A 103 -3.12 -4.49 -0.53
CA VAL A 103 -4.29 -4.59 -1.43
C VAL A 103 -3.82 -5.27 -2.73
N PRO A 104 -3.77 -6.60 -2.78
CA PRO A 104 -3.21 -7.30 -3.93
C PRO A 104 -3.92 -6.97 -5.24
N TYR A 105 -3.15 -6.77 -6.29
CA TYR A 105 -3.69 -6.42 -7.61
C TYR A 105 -4.77 -7.41 -8.09
N ALA A 106 -4.60 -8.70 -7.83
CA ALA A 106 -5.55 -9.72 -8.27
C ALA A 106 -6.94 -9.61 -7.63
N PHE A 107 -7.08 -8.91 -6.49
CA PHE A 107 -8.40 -8.62 -5.92
C PHE A 107 -9.08 -7.41 -6.57
N LEU A 108 -8.29 -6.55 -7.20
CA LEU A 108 -8.82 -5.38 -7.87
C LEU A 108 -9.38 -5.74 -9.24
N THR A 109 -8.60 -6.50 -10.03
CA THR A 109 -9.01 -6.87 -11.37
C THR A 109 -8.36 -8.17 -11.83
N GLN A 110 -9.00 -8.86 -12.76
CA GLN A 110 -8.41 -10.01 -13.43
C GLN A 110 -7.27 -9.57 -14.35
N PHE A 111 -6.31 -10.46 -14.49
CA PHE A 111 -5.33 -10.33 -15.55
C PHE A 111 -5.98 -10.62 -16.90
N PRO A 112 -5.44 -10.07 -18.00
CA PRO A 112 -5.86 -10.47 -19.33
C PRO A 112 -5.75 -11.99 -19.50
N GLN A 113 -6.73 -12.60 -20.19
CA GLN A 113 -6.79 -14.06 -20.36
C GLN A 113 -5.52 -14.64 -20.95
N GLU A 114 -4.90 -13.96 -21.93
CA GLU A 114 -3.61 -14.36 -22.51
C GLU A 114 -2.51 -14.53 -21.47
N TYR A 115 -2.47 -13.63 -20.47
CA TYR A 115 -1.49 -13.70 -19.38
C TYR A 115 -1.80 -14.87 -18.44
N ILE A 116 -3.08 -15.10 -18.15
CA ILE A 116 -3.53 -16.24 -17.35
C ILE A 116 -3.13 -17.55 -18.04
N ASP A 117 -3.37 -17.66 -19.34
CA ASP A 117 -3.07 -18.85 -20.13
C ASP A 117 -1.56 -19.09 -20.20
N GLN A 118 -0.77 -18.03 -20.38
CA GLN A 118 0.69 -18.11 -20.31
C GLN A 118 1.15 -18.65 -18.97
N LYS A 119 0.61 -18.13 -17.88
CA LYS A 119 0.97 -18.54 -16.51
C LYS A 119 0.50 -19.95 -16.18
N ALA A 120 -0.64 -20.35 -16.67
CA ALA A 120 -1.10 -21.75 -16.59
C ALA A 120 -0.13 -22.71 -17.26
N SER A 121 0.43 -22.34 -18.43
CA SER A 121 1.45 -23.13 -19.11
C SER A 121 2.76 -23.27 -18.33
N GLU A 122 3.04 -22.31 -17.43
CA GLU A 122 4.19 -22.32 -16.53
C GLU A 122 3.90 -23.09 -15.21
N ASN A 123 2.77 -23.80 -15.10
CA ASN A 123 2.29 -24.48 -13.89
C ASN A 123 2.07 -23.56 -12.68
N VAL A 124 1.75 -22.30 -12.92
CA VAL A 124 1.41 -21.32 -11.88
C VAL A 124 -0.11 -21.29 -11.73
N PHE A 125 -0.67 -22.38 -11.22
CA PHE A 125 -2.12 -22.50 -11.03
C PHE A 125 -2.61 -21.76 -9.78
N GLY A 126 -3.80 -21.18 -9.87
CA GLY A 126 -4.56 -20.64 -8.74
C GLY A 126 -4.28 -19.18 -8.37
N LEU A 127 -3.22 -18.56 -8.86
CA LEU A 127 -2.85 -17.18 -8.53
C LEU A 127 -3.74 -16.11 -9.18
N TYR A 128 -4.54 -16.49 -10.17
CA TYR A 128 -5.24 -15.56 -11.03
C TYR A 128 -6.74 -15.84 -11.15
N GLN A 129 -7.26 -16.77 -10.35
CA GLN A 129 -8.67 -17.13 -10.32
C GLN A 129 -9.29 -16.74 -8.98
N TRP A 130 -9.23 -15.45 -8.65
CA TRP A 130 -9.80 -14.92 -7.43
C TRP A 130 -11.05 -14.09 -7.74
N ASN A 131 -11.90 -13.95 -6.74
CA ASN A 131 -12.95 -12.95 -6.80
C ASN A 131 -12.32 -11.57 -6.94
N THR A 132 -12.73 -10.82 -7.95
CA THR A 132 -12.17 -9.51 -8.27
C THR A 132 -13.28 -8.47 -8.26
N LEU A 133 -12.93 -7.23 -7.91
CA LEU A 133 -13.89 -6.12 -7.95
C LEU A 133 -14.28 -5.73 -9.37
N PHE A 134 -13.36 -5.89 -10.32
CA PHE A 134 -13.56 -5.48 -11.71
C PHE A 134 -13.04 -6.54 -12.66
N ASN A 135 -13.70 -6.64 -13.81
CA ASN A 135 -13.24 -7.39 -14.97
C ASN A 135 -12.87 -6.44 -16.10
N LEU A 136 -12.03 -6.90 -17.02
CA LEU A 136 -11.76 -6.22 -18.28
C LEU A 136 -12.68 -6.78 -19.37
N ASP A 137 -13.40 -5.90 -20.08
CA ASP A 137 -14.12 -6.28 -21.27
C ASP A 137 -13.19 -6.45 -22.49
N GLN A 138 -13.75 -6.85 -23.62
CA GLN A 138 -13.00 -7.00 -24.86
C GLN A 138 -12.40 -5.69 -25.40
N SER A 139 -12.91 -4.56 -24.94
CA SER A 139 -12.43 -3.21 -25.29
C SER A 139 -11.48 -2.64 -24.23
N TRP A 140 -11.04 -3.45 -23.27
CA TRP A 140 -10.15 -3.06 -22.16
C TRP A 140 -10.77 -2.05 -21.19
N ASN A 141 -12.10 -1.99 -21.09
CA ASN A 141 -12.75 -1.20 -20.06
C ASN A 141 -12.91 -2.03 -18.79
N TYR A 142 -12.77 -1.38 -17.64
CA TYR A 142 -13.01 -2.00 -16.35
C TYR A 142 -14.51 -1.99 -16.03
N ILE A 143 -15.08 -3.17 -15.89
CA ILE A 143 -16.49 -3.38 -15.54
C ILE A 143 -16.58 -3.88 -14.11
N SER A 144 -17.42 -3.25 -13.31
CA SER A 144 -17.69 -3.68 -11.93
C SER A 144 -18.37 -5.05 -11.91
N ASN A 145 -17.84 -5.97 -11.12
CA ASN A 145 -18.42 -7.29 -10.90
C ASN A 145 -19.55 -7.25 -9.86
N TYR A 146 -19.50 -6.29 -8.95
CA TYR A 146 -20.46 -6.14 -7.86
C TYR A 146 -21.06 -4.73 -7.86
N VAL A 147 -22.24 -4.60 -7.28
CA VAL A 147 -22.91 -3.30 -7.11
C VAL A 147 -22.02 -2.39 -6.24
N GLU A 148 -21.37 -2.96 -5.24
CA GLU A 148 -20.54 -2.29 -4.24
C GLU A 148 -19.09 -2.01 -4.72
N SER A 149 -18.68 -2.52 -5.90
CA SER A 149 -17.29 -2.43 -6.38
C SER A 149 -16.70 -1.01 -6.32
N MET A 150 -17.49 0.00 -6.70
CA MET A 150 -17.02 1.39 -6.72
C MET A 150 -16.91 1.99 -5.31
N GLU A 151 -17.77 1.60 -4.38
CA GLU A 151 -17.71 2.00 -2.99
C GLU A 151 -16.47 1.39 -2.30
N ILE A 152 -16.24 0.11 -2.53
CA ILE A 152 -15.03 -0.58 -2.06
C ILE A 152 -13.77 0.06 -2.64
N LEU A 153 -13.78 0.41 -3.93
CA LEU A 153 -12.66 1.11 -4.55
C LEU A 153 -12.41 2.48 -3.90
N GLU A 154 -13.48 3.21 -3.52
CA GLU A 154 -13.36 4.48 -2.81
C GLU A 154 -12.77 4.31 -1.41
N TYR A 155 -13.15 3.25 -0.71
CA TYR A 155 -12.58 2.88 0.60
C TYR A 155 -11.08 2.55 0.49
N LEU A 156 -10.71 1.74 -0.50
CA LEU A 156 -9.32 1.32 -0.69
C LEU A 156 -8.44 2.45 -1.24
N PHE A 157 -8.99 3.27 -2.14
CA PHE A 157 -8.27 4.33 -2.86
C PHE A 157 -9.10 5.62 -2.91
N PRO A 158 -9.16 6.38 -1.79
CA PRO A 158 -9.97 7.59 -1.68
C PRO A 158 -9.55 8.66 -2.71
N LYS A 159 -10.53 9.32 -3.33
CA LYS A 159 -10.30 10.35 -4.37
C LYS A 159 -9.65 11.63 -3.85
N ASP A 160 -9.91 11.96 -2.60
CA ASP A 160 -9.39 13.16 -1.95
C ASP A 160 -7.93 13.02 -1.50
N LYS A 161 -7.39 11.79 -1.47
CA LYS A 161 -6.02 11.49 -1.02
C LYS A 161 -5.03 11.34 -2.17
N TYR A 162 -3.76 11.56 -1.87
CA TYR A 162 -2.68 11.02 -2.67
C TYR A 162 -2.60 9.50 -2.49
N ILE A 163 -2.23 8.79 -3.53
CA ILE A 163 -2.13 7.33 -3.53
C ILE A 163 -0.71 6.94 -3.88
N PHE A 164 -0.02 6.32 -2.94
CA PHE A 164 1.31 5.77 -3.17
C PHE A 164 1.19 4.26 -3.37
N LEU A 165 1.59 3.80 -4.54
CA LEU A 165 1.52 2.41 -4.94
C LEU A 165 2.92 1.80 -4.95
N MET A 166 3.08 0.65 -4.32
CA MET A 166 4.28 -0.15 -4.44
C MET A 166 3.96 -1.58 -4.86
N CYS A 167 4.92 -2.24 -5.47
CA CYS A 167 4.89 -3.69 -5.67
C CYS A 167 6.31 -4.26 -5.81
N GLY A 168 6.43 -5.53 -6.18
CA GLY A 168 7.73 -6.20 -6.32
C GLY A 168 8.70 -5.53 -7.28
N ALA A 169 8.21 -4.95 -8.40
CA ALA A 169 9.03 -4.34 -9.46
C ALA A 169 8.39 -3.10 -10.10
N GLY A 170 7.33 -2.54 -9.53
CA GLY A 170 6.59 -1.41 -10.09
C GLY A 170 5.51 -1.78 -11.12
N TRP A 171 5.44 -3.03 -11.58
CA TRP A 171 4.53 -3.46 -12.63
C TRP A 171 3.06 -3.45 -12.18
N TYR A 172 2.72 -4.18 -11.10
CA TYR A 172 1.35 -4.17 -10.57
C TYR A 172 0.92 -2.79 -10.11
N ALA A 173 1.84 -2.00 -9.55
CA ALA A 173 1.59 -0.62 -9.18
C ALA A 173 1.23 0.24 -10.41
N ASN A 174 1.92 0.06 -11.54
CA ASN A 174 1.57 0.74 -12.79
C ASN A 174 0.22 0.29 -13.36
N PHE A 175 -0.11 -1.01 -13.31
CA PHE A 175 -1.43 -1.48 -13.72
C PHE A 175 -2.53 -0.96 -12.82
N THR A 176 -2.30 -0.96 -11.49
CA THR A 176 -3.25 -0.37 -10.54
C THR A 176 -3.45 1.12 -10.82
N LYS A 177 -2.36 1.89 -11.08
CA LYS A 177 -2.46 3.29 -11.48
C LYS A 177 -3.34 3.46 -12.73
N LYS A 178 -3.09 2.69 -13.78
CA LYS A 178 -3.89 2.75 -15.02
C LYS A 178 -5.36 2.41 -14.77
N MET A 179 -5.63 1.40 -13.97
CA MET A 179 -7.00 1.04 -13.57
C MET A 179 -7.68 2.19 -12.84
N LEU A 180 -7.01 2.76 -11.83
CA LEU A 180 -7.55 3.86 -11.04
C LEU A 180 -7.87 5.09 -11.91
N VAL A 181 -6.98 5.44 -12.85
CA VAL A 181 -7.19 6.55 -13.80
C VAL A 181 -8.38 6.24 -14.71
N ALA A 182 -8.48 5.02 -15.25
CA ALA A 182 -9.62 4.59 -16.05
C ALA A 182 -10.95 4.61 -15.25
N LEU A 183 -10.88 4.42 -13.93
CA LEU A 183 -12.00 4.50 -13.00
C LEU A 183 -12.12 5.87 -12.32
N TRP A 184 -11.70 6.94 -13.04
CA TRP A 184 -11.92 8.35 -12.67
C TRP A 184 -11.15 8.83 -11.44
N ARG A 185 -9.97 8.30 -11.17
CA ARG A 185 -9.02 8.90 -10.22
C ARG A 185 -8.12 9.92 -10.91
N ASP A 186 -7.74 10.95 -10.17
CA ASP A 186 -6.80 11.97 -10.65
C ASP A 186 -5.41 11.39 -10.78
N GLU A 187 -4.91 11.29 -12.03
CA GLU A 187 -3.59 10.75 -12.30
C GLU A 187 -2.47 11.47 -11.55
N THR A 188 -2.62 12.78 -11.35
CA THR A 188 -1.61 13.62 -10.69
C THR A 188 -1.45 13.29 -9.20
N LYS A 189 -2.41 12.58 -8.62
CA LYS A 189 -2.38 12.13 -7.22
C LYS A 189 -1.89 10.71 -7.04
N ILE A 190 -1.60 9.96 -8.11
CA ILE A 190 -1.26 8.53 -8.02
C ILE A 190 0.21 8.33 -8.39
N TYR A 191 1.02 7.95 -7.42
CA TYR A 191 2.46 7.71 -7.58
C TYR A 191 2.77 6.22 -7.56
N ASN A 192 3.52 5.75 -8.55
CA ASN A 192 4.17 4.44 -8.49
C ASN A 192 5.54 4.63 -7.86
N VAL A 193 5.63 4.36 -6.57
CA VAL A 193 6.78 4.83 -5.76
C VAL A 193 7.88 3.79 -5.59
N TRP A 194 7.66 2.52 -6.04
CA TRP A 194 8.55 1.53 -5.48
C TRP A 194 8.81 0.27 -6.30
N TRP A 195 10.10 -0.11 -6.20
CA TRP A 195 10.55 -1.47 -6.37
C TRP A 195 11.05 -2.02 -5.03
N TYR A 196 10.28 -2.93 -4.42
CA TYR A 196 10.49 -3.58 -3.15
C TYR A 196 11.94 -4.04 -2.87
N ARG A 197 12.70 -4.49 -3.87
CA ARG A 197 14.03 -5.06 -3.71
C ARG A 197 15.14 -4.06 -3.41
N ASN A 198 14.94 -2.81 -3.75
CA ASN A 198 15.98 -1.78 -3.65
C ASN A 198 15.81 -0.88 -2.42
N TYR A 199 14.84 -1.18 -1.57
CA TYR A 199 14.62 -0.42 -0.36
C TYR A 199 15.62 -0.77 0.72
N GLU A 200 16.11 0.23 1.44
CA GLU A 200 17.13 0.08 2.49
C GLU A 200 16.57 -0.45 3.82
N TRP A 201 15.28 -0.76 3.89
CA TRP A 201 14.58 -1.36 5.03
C TRP A 201 14.59 -0.57 6.33
N ASN A 202 14.68 0.75 6.27
CA ASN A 202 14.61 1.61 7.45
C ASN A 202 13.28 1.46 8.21
N HIS A 203 12.20 1.15 7.48
CA HIS A 203 10.85 0.92 8.01
C HIS A 203 10.30 -0.45 7.60
N GLY A 204 11.16 -1.42 7.42
CA GLY A 204 10.76 -2.79 7.11
C GLY A 204 10.21 -3.51 8.33
N ILE A 205 9.10 -4.23 8.14
CA ILE A 205 8.48 -5.07 9.16
C ILE A 205 8.57 -6.51 8.72
N SER A 206 9.20 -7.36 9.54
CA SER A 206 9.15 -8.81 9.35
C SER A 206 7.80 -9.33 9.79
N THR A 207 7.19 -10.14 8.95
CA THR A 207 5.88 -10.76 9.22
C THR A 207 5.98 -12.24 9.56
N VAL A 208 7.19 -12.80 9.51
CA VAL A 208 7.39 -14.24 9.72
C VAL A 208 7.42 -14.55 11.20
N ASN A 209 6.43 -15.28 11.67
CA ASN A 209 6.46 -15.95 12.95
C ASN A 209 6.75 -17.44 12.75
N LYS A 210 7.88 -17.89 13.25
CA LYS A 210 8.27 -19.28 13.18
C LYS A 210 8.21 -19.89 14.58
N ILE A 211 7.19 -20.72 14.80
CA ILE A 211 7.04 -21.48 16.04
C ILE A 211 7.14 -22.96 15.68
N TRP A 212 8.26 -23.60 16.06
CA TRP A 212 8.63 -24.95 15.66
C TRP A 212 8.77 -25.04 14.13
N ASP A 213 8.12 -25.99 13.48
CA ASP A 213 8.09 -26.14 12.01
C ASP A 213 6.88 -25.46 11.35
N VAL A 214 6.10 -24.73 12.13
CA VAL A 214 4.93 -23.99 11.62
C VAL A 214 5.35 -22.56 11.33
N VAL A 215 5.17 -22.15 10.09
CA VAL A 215 5.36 -20.77 9.64
C VAL A 215 4.01 -20.10 9.59
N SER A 216 3.85 -19.00 10.31
CA SER A 216 2.69 -18.10 10.20
C SER A 216 3.15 -16.69 9.84
N TYR A 217 2.27 -15.91 9.23
CA TYR A 217 2.56 -14.56 8.81
C TYR A 217 1.62 -13.58 9.51
N ASP A 218 2.19 -12.58 10.19
CA ASP A 218 1.43 -11.47 10.75
C ASP A 218 1.50 -10.29 9.78
N PHE A 219 0.46 -10.11 8.99
CA PHE A 219 0.37 -8.97 8.08
C PHE A 219 0.10 -7.67 8.84
N TRP A 220 0.79 -6.61 8.45
CA TRP A 220 0.64 -5.30 9.09
C TRP A 220 -0.80 -4.80 9.05
N LYS A 221 -1.32 -4.58 7.85
CA LYS A 221 -2.72 -4.28 7.59
C LYS A 221 -3.10 -4.79 6.21
N VAL A 222 -4.23 -5.44 6.13
CA VAL A 222 -4.72 -6.09 4.93
C VAL A 222 -6.19 -5.69 4.71
N PRO A 223 -6.46 -4.43 4.25
CA PRO A 223 -7.82 -3.90 4.13
C PRO A 223 -8.75 -4.77 3.29
N TYR A 224 -8.24 -5.48 2.30
CA TYR A 224 -9.08 -6.37 1.48
C TYR A 224 -9.62 -7.59 2.25
N HIS A 225 -9.04 -7.96 3.39
CA HIS A 225 -9.60 -9.00 4.27
C HIS A 225 -10.89 -8.55 4.96
N GLU A 226 -11.17 -7.27 5.00
CA GLU A 226 -12.42 -6.72 5.50
C GLU A 226 -13.55 -6.84 4.48
N ILE A 227 -13.22 -7.21 3.22
CA ILE A 227 -14.18 -7.37 2.13
C ILE A 227 -14.64 -8.83 2.08
N ASP A 228 -15.86 -9.06 2.51
CA ASP A 228 -16.52 -10.34 2.35
C ASP A 228 -17.17 -10.44 0.96
N PHE A 229 -16.46 -11.03 0.02
CA PHE A 229 -16.91 -11.18 -1.37
C PHE A 229 -18.20 -12.00 -1.49
N ASP A 230 -18.45 -12.93 -0.56
CA ASP A 230 -19.66 -13.77 -0.58
C ASP A 230 -20.91 -12.98 -0.19
N SER A 231 -20.72 -11.81 0.46
CA SER A 231 -21.81 -10.89 0.81
C SER A 231 -22.10 -9.84 -0.25
N LEU A 232 -21.29 -9.71 -1.29
CA LEU A 232 -21.46 -8.70 -2.33
C LEU A 232 -22.58 -9.08 -3.32
N THR A 233 -23.21 -8.07 -3.90
CA THR A 233 -24.27 -8.23 -4.89
C THR A 233 -23.66 -8.29 -6.30
N GLU A 234 -23.66 -9.46 -6.91
CA GLU A 234 -23.21 -9.64 -8.31
C GLU A 234 -24.02 -8.77 -9.28
N LYS A 235 -23.33 -8.25 -10.31
CA LYS A 235 -23.93 -7.47 -11.40
C LYS A 235 -24.26 -8.30 -12.60
#